data_ad8b791d36d40048e5b6958c23b8909e
#
_entry.id   ad8b791d36d40048e5b6958c23b8909e
#
_cell.length_a   1.000
_cell.length_b   1.000
_cell.length_c   1.000
_cell.angle_alpha   90.00
_cell.angle_beta   90.00
_cell.angle_gamma   90.00
#
_symmetry.space_group_name_H-M   'P 1'
#
loop_
_entity.id
_entity.type
_entity.pdbx_description
1 polymer ?
#
loop_
_entity_poly.entity_id
_entity_poly.type
_entity_poly.pdbx_seq_one_letter_code
_entity_poly.pdbx_strand_id
1 'polypeptide(L)'
;TWLRTEDEAAKQEVIDLEHTVEEQIAEAQQAITNPGRAAKVDEIDAAMQRFHAGFDQVVELVQQRNAFVRAGMNEVGPAVRKRLTEVSEGAYAAGDFASASETALANQHLLLARLYATKFLLDNDVADAERVEAEFGKLADRLDTLSDRNVEAGIQNADRRALLGEVREMLPRYQEAFAGAREAILERNDVIQNVIVADGRLVERGAEAIQASVMADEEALQKTAHAATDSSQTLMLAVAIGGLALGALAAWLIGSKISQGVRRITDAMTRLAEGARDTEIPGRGRQDEIGEMAEALAVFKTTAQQQLELAEQQQAEAERKAQDAERVKQATERFRAEVGEQLDTLGAASTELESTAGELSAAAKQTSQQTETVASASDQ
;
A
#
# COMPACT_ATOMS: atom_id res chain seq x y z
N THR A 1 -0.61 4.04 20.06
CA THR A 1 0.67 4.38 19.40
C THR A 1 1.31 3.14 18.80
N TRP A 2 1.45 2.05 19.58
CA TRP A 2 2.06 0.79 19.12
C TRP A 2 1.47 0.20 17.84
N LEU A 3 0.16 0.12 17.73
CA LEU A 3 -0.55 -0.41 16.53
C LEU A 3 -0.18 0.30 15.22
N ARG A 4 0.32 1.51 15.28
CA ARG A 4 0.68 2.30 14.10
C ARG A 4 2.17 2.27 13.80
N THR A 5 2.99 2.15 14.82
CA THR A 5 4.45 2.20 14.70
C THR A 5 5.10 0.83 14.78
N GLU A 6 4.41 -0.15 15.37
CA GLU A 6 4.93 -1.48 15.74
C GLU A 6 6.21 -1.39 16.60
N ASP A 7 6.34 -0.28 17.33
CA ASP A 7 7.50 -0.01 18.17
C ASP A 7 7.43 -0.87 19.44
N GLU A 8 8.45 -1.67 19.68
CA GLU A 8 8.52 -2.57 20.84
C GLU A 8 8.51 -1.80 22.16
N ALA A 9 9.06 -0.58 22.20
CA ALA A 9 9.01 0.27 23.37
C ALA A 9 7.56 0.70 23.71
N ALA A 10 6.77 1.03 22.69
CA ALA A 10 5.36 1.37 22.88
C ALA A 10 4.51 0.16 23.31
N LYS A 11 4.88 -1.06 22.90
CA LYS A 11 4.26 -2.30 23.37
C LYS A 11 4.57 -2.54 24.84
N GLN A 12 5.83 -2.37 25.22
CA GLN A 12 6.27 -2.54 26.59
C GLN A 12 5.58 -1.53 27.53
N GLU A 13 5.38 -0.30 27.08
CA GLU A 13 4.61 0.71 27.83
C GLU A 13 3.18 0.25 28.14
N VAL A 14 2.50 -0.41 27.19
CA VAL A 14 1.16 -0.97 27.44
C VAL A 14 1.22 -2.08 28.48
N ILE A 15 2.17 -2.99 28.39
CA ILE A 15 2.37 -4.10 29.33
C ILE A 15 2.66 -3.57 30.74
N ASP A 16 3.52 -2.57 30.85
CA ASP A 16 3.87 -1.95 32.14
C ASP A 16 2.66 -1.25 32.76
N LEU A 17 1.80 -0.63 31.93
CA LEU A 17 0.57 -0.01 32.37
C LEU A 17 -0.47 -1.05 32.81
N GLU A 18 -0.62 -2.15 32.08
CA GLU A 18 -1.48 -3.28 32.47
C GLU A 18 -1.07 -3.81 33.86
N HIS A 19 0.21 -4.08 34.08
CA HIS A 19 0.72 -4.51 35.38
C HIS A 19 0.39 -3.52 36.50
N THR A 20 0.54 -2.24 36.23
CA THR A 20 0.21 -1.21 37.22
C THR A 20 -1.29 -1.23 37.56
N VAL A 21 -2.16 -1.42 36.58
CA VAL A 21 -3.62 -1.49 36.78
C VAL A 21 -3.99 -2.78 37.53
N GLU A 22 -3.37 -3.92 37.20
CA GLU A 22 -3.58 -5.19 37.91
C GLU A 22 -3.19 -5.08 39.41
N GLU A 23 -2.05 -4.46 39.73
CA GLU A 23 -1.66 -4.19 41.10
C GLU A 23 -2.70 -3.33 41.82
N GLN A 24 -3.19 -2.27 41.19
CA GLN A 24 -4.23 -1.39 41.75
C GLN A 24 -5.55 -2.13 41.96
N ILE A 25 -5.95 -3.02 41.04
CA ILE A 25 -7.14 -3.85 41.19
C ILE A 25 -6.99 -4.79 42.38
N ALA A 26 -5.84 -5.45 42.51
CA ALA A 26 -5.54 -6.35 43.66
C ALA A 26 -5.56 -5.61 45.00
N GLU A 27 -5.01 -4.41 45.06
CA GLU A 27 -5.09 -3.54 46.24
C GLU A 27 -6.55 -3.14 46.54
N ALA A 28 -7.33 -2.79 45.50
CA ALA A 28 -8.72 -2.42 45.66
C ALA A 28 -9.59 -3.59 46.14
N GLN A 29 -9.34 -4.81 45.64
CA GLN A 29 -10.01 -6.06 46.11
C GLN A 29 -9.77 -6.32 47.60
N GLN A 30 -8.60 -5.98 48.11
CA GLN A 30 -8.28 -6.14 49.53
C GLN A 30 -8.85 -5.01 50.41
N ALA A 31 -8.86 -3.79 49.90
CA ALA A 31 -9.23 -2.60 50.66
C ALA A 31 -10.77 -2.32 50.66
N ILE A 32 -11.46 -2.69 49.62
CA ILE A 32 -12.86 -2.36 49.44
C ILE A 32 -13.75 -3.41 50.09
N THR A 33 -14.41 -3.02 51.18
CA THR A 33 -15.35 -3.86 51.96
C THR A 33 -16.81 -3.66 51.59
N ASN A 34 -17.17 -2.58 50.90
CA ASN A 34 -18.51 -2.33 50.42
C ASN A 34 -18.87 -3.32 49.30
N PRO A 35 -19.93 -4.17 49.46
CA PRO A 35 -20.24 -5.22 48.50
C PRO A 35 -20.56 -4.72 47.09
N GLY A 36 -21.16 -3.55 46.97
CA GLY A 36 -21.48 -2.96 45.65
C GLY A 36 -20.23 -2.47 44.93
N ARG A 37 -19.28 -1.90 45.66
CA ARG A 37 -17.99 -1.49 45.11
C ARG A 37 -17.08 -2.69 44.83
N ALA A 38 -17.07 -3.70 45.71
CA ALA A 38 -16.31 -4.93 45.49
C ALA A 38 -16.77 -5.64 44.21
N ALA A 39 -18.08 -5.77 44.00
CA ALA A 39 -18.63 -6.31 42.75
C ALA A 39 -18.20 -5.51 41.50
N LYS A 40 -18.03 -4.20 41.61
CA LYS A 40 -17.49 -3.38 40.51
C LYS A 40 -16.00 -3.58 40.25
N VAL A 41 -15.23 -3.79 41.30
CA VAL A 41 -13.81 -4.16 41.15
C VAL A 41 -13.66 -5.51 40.46
N ASP A 42 -14.52 -6.51 40.80
CA ASP A 42 -14.53 -7.79 40.13
C ASP A 42 -14.92 -7.69 38.64
N GLU A 43 -15.88 -6.80 38.30
CA GLU A 43 -16.23 -6.50 36.92
C GLU A 43 -15.05 -5.86 36.16
N ILE A 44 -14.32 -4.95 36.80
CA ILE A 44 -13.11 -4.32 36.25
C ILE A 44 -12.02 -5.34 36.06
N ASP A 45 -11.77 -6.20 37.04
CA ASP A 45 -10.77 -7.29 36.96
C ASP A 45 -11.07 -8.21 35.75
N ALA A 46 -12.32 -8.67 35.64
CA ALA A 46 -12.74 -9.50 34.52
C ALA A 46 -12.59 -8.80 33.16
N ALA A 47 -12.83 -7.48 33.10
CA ALA A 47 -12.61 -6.68 31.89
C ALA A 47 -11.12 -6.53 31.54
N MET A 48 -10.26 -6.33 32.58
CA MET A 48 -8.81 -6.26 32.39
C MET A 48 -8.23 -7.59 31.89
N GLN A 49 -8.70 -8.73 32.42
CA GLN A 49 -8.28 -10.06 31.94
C GLN A 49 -8.63 -10.25 30.45
N ARG A 50 -9.83 -9.82 30.04
CA ARG A 50 -10.21 -9.88 28.61
C ARG A 50 -9.42 -8.90 27.75
N PHE A 51 -9.17 -7.69 28.28
CA PHE A 51 -8.34 -6.68 27.62
C PHE A 51 -6.92 -7.24 27.38
N HIS A 52 -6.29 -7.83 28.39
CA HIS A 52 -5.00 -8.47 28.30
C HIS A 52 -4.96 -9.57 27.23
N ALA A 53 -5.91 -10.52 27.30
CA ALA A 53 -6.04 -11.58 26.30
C ALA A 53 -6.27 -11.01 24.88
N GLY A 54 -7.10 -9.97 24.79
CA GLY A 54 -7.35 -9.28 23.51
C GLY A 54 -6.11 -8.56 23.00
N PHE A 55 -5.32 -7.95 23.88
CA PHE A 55 -4.07 -7.30 23.50
C PHE A 55 -3.04 -8.31 22.97
N ASP A 56 -2.90 -9.44 23.62
CA ASP A 56 -2.04 -10.53 23.16
C ASP A 56 -2.47 -11.06 21.79
N GLN A 57 -3.78 -11.25 21.60
CA GLN A 57 -4.34 -11.65 20.31
C GLN A 57 -4.04 -10.60 19.22
N VAL A 58 -4.18 -9.32 19.53
CA VAL A 58 -3.82 -8.23 18.59
C VAL A 58 -2.34 -8.28 18.22
N VAL A 59 -1.45 -8.52 19.20
CA VAL A 59 -0.01 -8.68 18.95
C VAL A 59 0.26 -9.85 18.01
N GLU A 60 -0.37 -10.98 18.24
CA GLU A 60 -0.24 -12.17 17.39
C GLU A 60 -0.75 -11.90 15.97
N LEU A 61 -1.91 -11.29 15.81
CA LEU A 61 -2.50 -10.95 14.50
C LEU A 61 -1.63 -9.96 13.72
N VAL A 62 -0.98 -9.01 14.40
CA VAL A 62 0.00 -8.11 13.77
C VAL A 62 1.22 -8.90 13.26
N GLN A 63 1.72 -9.85 14.05
CA GLN A 63 2.84 -10.71 13.64
C GLN A 63 2.46 -11.60 12.45
N GLN A 64 1.27 -12.21 12.49
CA GLN A 64 0.74 -13.03 11.39
C GLN A 64 0.61 -12.20 10.11
N ARG A 65 -0.02 -11.00 10.19
CA ARG A 65 -0.11 -10.08 9.06
C ARG A 65 1.27 -9.76 8.49
N ASN A 66 2.24 -9.45 9.35
CA ASN A 66 3.60 -9.14 8.93
C ASN A 66 4.31 -10.32 8.25
N ALA A 67 4.06 -11.54 8.73
CA ALA A 67 4.59 -12.75 8.12
C ALA A 67 4.03 -12.94 6.70
N PHE A 68 2.72 -12.82 6.51
CA PHE A 68 2.09 -12.88 5.19
C PHE A 68 2.60 -11.80 4.23
N VAL A 69 2.71 -10.56 4.71
CA VAL A 69 3.22 -9.46 3.89
C VAL A 69 4.67 -9.70 3.49
N ARG A 70 5.52 -10.08 4.43
CA ARG A 70 6.97 -10.24 4.21
C ARG A 70 7.27 -11.43 3.30
N ALA A 71 6.83 -12.63 3.68
CA ALA A 71 7.18 -13.86 2.97
C ALA A 71 6.33 -14.10 1.70
N GLY A 72 5.07 -13.64 1.72
CA GLY A 72 4.16 -13.86 0.59
C GLY A 72 4.14 -12.68 -0.38
N MET A 73 3.72 -11.50 0.09
CA MET A 73 3.44 -10.39 -0.84
C MET A 73 4.71 -9.69 -1.35
N ASN A 74 5.67 -9.42 -0.45
CA ASN A 74 6.88 -8.66 -0.80
C ASN A 74 7.88 -9.46 -1.62
N GLU A 75 7.90 -10.78 -1.49
CA GLU A 75 8.76 -11.66 -2.26
C GLU A 75 8.08 -12.12 -3.56
N VAL A 76 6.86 -12.62 -3.45
CA VAL A 76 6.16 -13.23 -4.59
C VAL A 76 5.72 -12.18 -5.61
N GLY A 77 5.19 -11.04 -5.17
CA GLY A 77 4.69 -10.00 -6.08
C GLY A 77 5.73 -9.48 -7.08
N PRO A 78 6.93 -9.09 -6.65
CA PRO A 78 8.02 -8.73 -7.56
C PRO A 78 8.47 -9.89 -8.46
N ALA A 79 8.48 -11.13 -7.95
CA ALA A 79 8.86 -12.31 -8.73
C ALA A 79 7.86 -12.54 -9.87
N VAL A 80 6.56 -12.54 -9.60
CA VAL A 80 5.50 -12.66 -10.62
C VAL A 80 5.65 -11.54 -11.66
N ARG A 81 5.81 -10.29 -11.22
CA ARG A 81 6.02 -9.15 -12.14
C ARG A 81 7.22 -9.38 -13.06
N LYS A 82 8.33 -9.84 -12.51
CA LYS A 82 9.54 -10.13 -13.27
C LYS A 82 9.28 -11.18 -14.37
N ARG A 83 8.60 -12.29 -14.01
CA ARG A 83 8.27 -13.34 -14.98
C ARG A 83 7.33 -12.85 -16.08
N LEU A 84 6.31 -12.10 -15.74
CA LEU A 84 5.41 -11.48 -16.73
C LEU A 84 6.18 -10.53 -17.65
N THR A 85 7.13 -9.77 -17.14
CA THR A 85 7.96 -8.89 -17.96
C THR A 85 8.84 -9.71 -18.93
N GLU A 86 9.51 -10.75 -18.46
CA GLU A 86 10.33 -11.66 -19.28
C GLU A 86 9.49 -12.34 -20.39
N VAL A 87 8.26 -12.75 -20.07
CA VAL A 87 7.33 -13.30 -21.09
C VAL A 87 6.96 -12.25 -22.12
N SER A 88 6.62 -11.03 -21.69
CA SER A 88 6.24 -9.93 -22.60
C SER A 88 7.39 -9.55 -23.54
N GLU A 89 8.58 -9.37 -23.00
CA GLU A 89 9.78 -9.04 -23.77
C GLU A 89 10.15 -10.16 -24.75
N GLY A 90 10.12 -11.41 -24.31
CA GLY A 90 10.37 -12.57 -25.15
C GLY A 90 9.32 -12.75 -26.26
N ALA A 91 8.06 -12.43 -26.00
CA ALA A 91 7.01 -12.42 -27.01
C ALA A 91 7.24 -11.32 -28.03
N TYR A 92 7.55 -10.12 -27.57
CA TYR A 92 7.87 -8.99 -28.44
C TYR A 92 9.05 -9.26 -29.35
N ALA A 93 10.16 -9.77 -28.79
CA ALA A 93 11.36 -10.13 -29.54
C ALA A 93 11.10 -11.22 -30.61
N ALA A 94 10.15 -12.10 -30.35
CA ALA A 94 9.72 -13.13 -31.30
C ALA A 94 8.72 -12.64 -32.36
N GLY A 95 8.29 -11.36 -32.33
CA GLY A 95 7.28 -10.81 -33.20
C GLY A 95 5.83 -11.21 -32.82
N ASP A 96 5.65 -11.83 -31.68
CA ASP A 96 4.33 -12.22 -31.13
C ASP A 96 3.73 -11.06 -30.31
N PHE A 97 3.34 -10.02 -31.03
CA PHE A 97 2.82 -8.79 -30.42
C PHE A 97 1.50 -9.00 -29.67
N ALA A 98 0.72 -10.00 -30.06
CA ALA A 98 -0.53 -10.31 -29.39
C ALA A 98 -0.27 -10.87 -27.98
N SER A 99 0.62 -11.85 -27.83
CA SER A 99 1.01 -12.38 -26.51
C SER A 99 1.76 -11.34 -25.69
N ALA A 100 2.58 -10.50 -26.31
CA ALA A 100 3.24 -9.39 -25.63
C ALA A 100 2.24 -8.41 -25.03
N SER A 101 1.20 -8.04 -25.80
CA SER A 101 0.12 -7.15 -25.34
C SER A 101 -0.69 -7.78 -24.19
N GLU A 102 -1.11 -9.03 -24.33
CA GLU A 102 -1.86 -9.72 -23.29
C GLU A 102 -1.06 -9.85 -21.99
N THR A 103 0.22 -10.16 -22.11
CA THR A 103 1.11 -10.23 -20.93
C THR A 103 1.32 -8.86 -20.28
N ALA A 104 1.40 -7.81 -21.08
CA ALA A 104 1.47 -6.44 -20.55
C ALA A 104 0.19 -6.05 -19.79
N LEU A 105 -0.99 -6.42 -20.31
CA LEU A 105 -2.26 -6.24 -19.61
C LEU A 105 -2.34 -7.07 -18.33
N ALA A 106 -1.88 -8.33 -18.35
CA ALA A 106 -1.76 -9.15 -17.17
C ALA A 106 -0.88 -8.48 -16.10
N ASN A 107 0.26 -7.94 -16.51
CA ASN A 107 1.18 -7.21 -15.61
C ASN A 107 0.53 -5.92 -15.06
N GLN A 108 -0.27 -5.22 -15.85
CA GLN A 108 -1.04 -4.06 -15.38
C GLN A 108 -2.00 -4.46 -14.25
N HIS A 109 -2.76 -5.54 -14.41
CA HIS A 109 -3.68 -6.02 -13.37
C HIS A 109 -2.94 -6.46 -12.10
N LEU A 110 -1.79 -7.11 -12.23
CA LEU A 110 -0.92 -7.42 -11.09
C LEU A 110 -0.49 -6.15 -10.35
N LEU A 111 -0.06 -5.12 -11.08
CA LEU A 111 0.37 -3.86 -10.46
C LEU A 111 -0.77 -3.13 -9.76
N LEU A 112 -1.98 -3.16 -10.35
CA LEU A 112 -3.18 -2.60 -9.71
C LEU A 112 -3.56 -3.38 -8.46
N ALA A 113 -3.56 -4.73 -8.52
CA ALA A 113 -3.80 -5.56 -7.35
C ALA A 113 -2.81 -5.23 -6.22
N ARG A 114 -1.52 -5.11 -6.53
CA ARG A 114 -0.49 -4.73 -5.56
C ARG A 114 -0.67 -3.33 -4.99
N LEU A 115 -1.09 -2.38 -5.83
CA LEU A 115 -1.40 -1.02 -5.40
C LEU A 115 -2.54 -1.01 -4.38
N TYR A 116 -3.66 -1.68 -4.71
CA TYR A 116 -4.81 -1.75 -3.81
C TYR A 116 -4.51 -2.57 -2.55
N ALA A 117 -3.71 -3.62 -2.66
CA ALA A 117 -3.23 -4.36 -1.51
C ALA A 117 -2.42 -3.46 -0.56
N THR A 118 -1.52 -2.62 -1.11
CA THR A 118 -0.76 -1.65 -0.30
C THR A 118 -1.66 -0.62 0.37
N LYS A 119 -2.68 -0.12 -0.34
CA LYS A 119 -3.66 0.80 0.23
C LYS A 119 -4.42 0.15 1.38
N PHE A 120 -4.97 -1.05 1.15
CA PHE A 120 -5.66 -1.80 2.19
C PHE A 120 -4.78 -2.03 3.44
N LEU A 121 -3.50 -2.34 3.26
CA LEU A 121 -2.56 -2.49 4.38
C LEU A 121 -2.34 -1.19 5.16
N LEU A 122 -2.56 -0.03 4.55
CA LEU A 122 -2.38 1.29 5.17
C LEU A 122 -3.65 1.79 5.89
N ASP A 123 -4.80 1.71 5.23
CA ASP A 123 -6.05 2.33 5.68
C ASP A 123 -7.12 1.33 6.13
N ASN A 124 -6.92 0.04 5.79
CA ASN A 124 -7.82 -1.09 6.07
C ASN A 124 -9.20 -0.95 5.42
N ASP A 125 -9.30 -0.18 4.32
CA ASP A 125 -10.55 -0.04 3.57
C ASP A 125 -10.89 -1.35 2.84
N VAL A 126 -12.01 -1.96 3.21
CA VAL A 126 -12.49 -3.22 2.62
C VAL A 126 -12.72 -3.08 1.10
N ALA A 127 -13.11 -1.90 0.64
CA ALA A 127 -13.27 -1.66 -0.80
C ALA A 127 -11.96 -1.80 -1.58
N ASP A 128 -10.83 -1.43 -0.99
CA ASP A 128 -9.53 -1.66 -1.61
C ASP A 128 -9.17 -3.15 -1.62
N ALA A 129 -9.55 -3.92 -0.59
CA ALA A 129 -9.37 -5.38 -0.60
C ALA A 129 -10.23 -6.06 -1.68
N GLU A 130 -11.48 -5.64 -1.87
CA GLU A 130 -12.35 -6.16 -2.95
C GLU A 130 -11.76 -5.84 -4.34
N ARG A 131 -11.13 -4.69 -4.49
CA ARG A 131 -10.43 -4.33 -5.74
C ARG A 131 -9.24 -5.23 -6.01
N VAL A 132 -8.50 -5.64 -4.98
CA VAL A 132 -7.42 -6.63 -5.12
C VAL A 132 -7.94 -7.91 -5.75
N GLU A 133 -9.04 -8.45 -5.22
CA GLU A 133 -9.66 -9.68 -5.72
C GLU A 133 -10.15 -9.50 -7.17
N ALA A 134 -10.78 -8.37 -7.47
CA ALA A 134 -11.24 -8.06 -8.82
C ALA A 134 -10.08 -7.97 -9.84
N GLU A 135 -8.96 -7.36 -9.44
CA GLU A 135 -7.79 -7.27 -10.32
C GLU A 135 -7.10 -8.63 -10.50
N PHE A 136 -7.09 -9.49 -9.48
CA PHE A 136 -6.62 -10.88 -9.63
C PHE A 136 -7.52 -11.71 -10.55
N GLY A 137 -8.84 -11.52 -10.50
CA GLY A 137 -9.76 -12.14 -11.45
C GLY A 137 -9.41 -11.78 -12.90
N LYS A 138 -9.24 -10.49 -13.17
CA LYS A 138 -8.84 -10.02 -14.50
C LYS A 138 -7.45 -10.54 -14.92
N LEU A 139 -6.51 -10.60 -13.97
CA LEU A 139 -5.18 -11.18 -14.22
C LEU A 139 -5.31 -12.66 -14.61
N ALA A 140 -6.12 -13.44 -13.90
CA ALA A 140 -6.36 -14.85 -14.21
C ALA A 140 -6.95 -15.01 -15.61
N ASP A 141 -7.96 -14.21 -15.98
CA ASP A 141 -8.55 -14.23 -17.32
C ASP A 141 -7.51 -13.96 -18.42
N ARG A 142 -6.56 -13.04 -18.16
CA ARG A 142 -5.46 -12.77 -19.10
C ARG A 142 -4.47 -13.94 -19.19
N LEU A 143 -4.17 -14.59 -18.09
CA LEU A 143 -3.30 -15.76 -18.07
C LEU A 143 -3.96 -16.94 -18.79
N ASP A 144 -5.28 -17.10 -18.69
CA ASP A 144 -6.01 -18.13 -19.40
C ASP A 144 -6.01 -17.84 -20.93
N THR A 145 -6.30 -16.61 -21.32
CA THR A 145 -6.17 -16.17 -22.72
C THR A 145 -4.76 -16.44 -23.27
N LEU A 146 -3.73 -16.18 -22.50
CA LEU A 146 -2.33 -16.48 -22.88
C LEU A 146 -2.08 -17.98 -23.03
N SER A 147 -2.66 -18.81 -22.18
CA SER A 147 -2.55 -20.26 -22.27
C SER A 147 -3.21 -20.81 -23.50
N ASP A 148 -4.45 -20.37 -23.78
CA ASP A 148 -5.23 -20.82 -24.94
C ASP A 148 -4.49 -20.43 -26.25
N ARG A 149 -3.98 -19.21 -26.33
CA ARG A 149 -3.15 -18.75 -27.44
C ARG A 149 -1.86 -19.57 -27.60
N ASN A 150 -1.23 -19.96 -26.49
CA ASN A 150 -0.05 -20.83 -26.52
C ASN A 150 -0.36 -22.22 -27.07
N VAL A 151 -1.58 -22.72 -26.87
CA VAL A 151 -2.06 -24.00 -27.43
C VAL A 151 -2.40 -23.86 -28.90
N GLU A 152 -3.20 -22.84 -29.27
CA GLU A 152 -3.68 -22.62 -30.65
C GLU A 152 -2.59 -22.21 -31.64
N ALA A 153 -1.69 -21.30 -31.23
CA ALA A 153 -0.63 -20.80 -32.10
C ALA A 153 0.58 -21.74 -32.19
N GLY A 154 0.55 -22.88 -31.47
CA GLY A 154 1.67 -23.82 -31.43
C GLY A 154 2.94 -23.14 -30.93
N ILE A 155 2.85 -22.19 -30.00
CA ILE A 155 3.99 -21.44 -29.50
C ILE A 155 5.02 -22.43 -28.93
N GLN A 156 5.99 -22.70 -29.76
CA GLN A 156 7.08 -23.67 -29.48
C GLN A 156 8.12 -23.12 -28.52
N ASN A 157 7.93 -21.92 -27.96
CA ASN A 157 8.86 -21.39 -27.00
C ASN A 157 8.60 -22.00 -25.61
N ALA A 158 9.31 -23.09 -25.34
CA ALA A 158 9.26 -23.81 -24.08
C ALA A 158 9.56 -22.90 -22.87
N ASP A 159 10.45 -21.92 -23.05
CA ASP A 159 10.88 -21.02 -21.98
C ASP A 159 9.73 -20.09 -21.54
N ARG A 160 8.99 -19.50 -22.49
CA ARG A 160 7.82 -18.67 -22.17
C ARG A 160 6.72 -19.46 -21.47
N ARG A 161 6.48 -20.70 -21.90
CA ARG A 161 5.52 -21.59 -21.23
C ARG A 161 5.94 -21.93 -19.80
N ALA A 162 7.23 -22.18 -19.60
CA ALA A 162 7.78 -22.42 -18.27
C ALA A 162 7.60 -21.20 -17.37
N LEU A 163 7.91 -20.00 -17.85
CA LEU A 163 7.72 -18.75 -17.10
C LEU A 163 6.24 -18.49 -16.75
N LEU A 164 5.32 -18.75 -17.68
CA LEU A 164 3.86 -18.67 -17.38
C LEU A 164 3.42 -19.73 -16.39
N GLY A 165 4.00 -20.92 -16.44
CA GLY A 165 3.81 -21.98 -15.44
C GLY A 165 4.25 -21.50 -14.04
N GLU A 166 5.44 -20.91 -13.94
CA GLU A 166 5.93 -20.32 -12.69
C GLU A 166 5.00 -19.21 -12.17
N VAL A 167 4.48 -18.34 -13.05
CA VAL A 167 3.51 -17.31 -12.67
C VAL A 167 2.25 -17.94 -12.08
N ARG A 168 1.71 -19.00 -12.72
CA ARG A 168 0.51 -19.71 -12.27
C ARG A 168 0.72 -20.44 -10.94
N GLU A 169 1.94 -20.90 -10.67
CA GLU A 169 2.30 -21.52 -9.39
C GLU A 169 2.47 -20.46 -8.29
N MET A 170 3.07 -19.31 -8.62
CA MET A 170 3.33 -18.25 -7.65
C MET A 170 2.09 -17.41 -7.32
N LEU A 171 1.17 -17.20 -8.27
CA LEU A 171 0.04 -16.30 -8.09
C LEU A 171 -0.88 -16.71 -6.93
N PRO A 172 -1.28 -18.00 -6.78
CA PRO A 172 -2.05 -18.44 -5.62
C PRO A 172 -1.36 -18.14 -4.29
N ARG A 173 -0.05 -18.27 -4.21
CA ARG A 173 0.73 -17.96 -3.00
C ARG A 173 0.62 -16.49 -2.61
N TYR A 174 0.62 -15.59 -3.60
CA TYR A 174 0.38 -14.17 -3.33
C TYR A 174 -1.06 -13.93 -2.86
N GLN A 175 -2.03 -14.58 -3.50
CA GLN A 175 -3.45 -14.45 -3.15
C GLN A 175 -3.71 -14.98 -1.74
N GLU A 176 -3.17 -16.14 -1.39
CA GLU A 176 -3.24 -16.73 -0.04
C GLU A 176 -2.59 -15.81 1.00
N ALA A 177 -1.42 -15.24 0.67
CA ALA A 177 -0.75 -14.31 1.56
C ALA A 177 -1.55 -13.01 1.76
N PHE A 178 -2.17 -12.48 0.70
CA PHE A 178 -3.05 -11.33 0.81
C PHE A 178 -4.31 -11.66 1.61
N ALA A 179 -4.94 -12.80 1.34
CA ALA A 179 -6.13 -13.26 2.07
C ALA A 179 -5.83 -13.43 3.57
N GLY A 180 -4.72 -14.08 3.92
CA GLY A 180 -4.28 -14.21 5.31
C GLY A 180 -3.95 -12.88 5.98
N ALA A 181 -3.30 -11.97 5.26
CA ALA A 181 -3.04 -10.62 5.78
C ALA A 181 -4.34 -9.83 5.99
N ARG A 182 -5.31 -9.94 5.05
CA ARG A 182 -6.64 -9.34 5.18
C ARG A 182 -7.40 -9.90 6.38
N GLU A 183 -7.44 -11.21 6.52
CA GLU A 183 -8.11 -11.87 7.64
C GLU A 183 -7.54 -11.41 8.97
N ALA A 184 -6.21 -11.45 9.12
CA ALA A 184 -5.53 -10.98 10.32
C ALA A 184 -5.81 -9.50 10.64
N ILE A 185 -5.91 -8.64 9.63
CA ILE A 185 -6.26 -7.21 9.81
C ILE A 185 -7.70 -7.05 10.26
N LEU A 186 -8.64 -7.74 9.63
CA LEU A 186 -10.06 -7.63 9.96
C LEU A 186 -10.35 -8.17 11.36
N GLU A 187 -9.78 -9.34 11.70
CA GLU A 187 -9.89 -9.93 13.04
C GLU A 187 -9.24 -9.03 14.08
N ARG A 188 -8.05 -8.51 13.83
CA ARG A 188 -7.41 -7.53 14.70
C ARG A 188 -8.29 -6.32 14.96
N ASN A 189 -8.90 -5.77 13.91
CA ASN A 189 -9.76 -4.60 14.03
C ASN A 189 -11.03 -4.93 14.83
N ASP A 190 -11.57 -6.14 14.66
CA ASP A 190 -12.71 -6.63 15.45
C ASP A 190 -12.35 -6.75 16.94
N VAL A 191 -11.23 -7.39 17.25
CA VAL A 191 -10.73 -7.51 18.63
C VAL A 191 -10.49 -6.13 19.25
N ILE A 192 -9.89 -5.20 18.50
CA ILE A 192 -9.68 -3.83 18.98
C ILE A 192 -11.01 -3.16 19.34
N GLN A 193 -12.02 -3.25 18.46
CA GLN A 193 -13.29 -2.56 18.69
C GLN A 193 -14.17 -3.23 19.75
N ASN A 194 -14.26 -4.56 19.70
CA ASN A 194 -15.22 -5.34 20.48
C ASN A 194 -14.65 -5.85 21.83
N VAL A 195 -13.32 -5.89 21.97
CA VAL A 195 -12.66 -6.29 23.21
C VAL A 195 -11.92 -5.10 23.81
N ILE A 196 -10.84 -4.64 23.16
CA ILE A 196 -9.94 -3.62 23.74
C ILE A 196 -10.69 -2.34 24.08
N VAL A 197 -11.42 -1.77 23.11
CA VAL A 197 -12.17 -0.52 23.31
C VAL A 197 -13.37 -0.74 24.22
N ALA A 198 -14.07 -1.86 24.09
CA ALA A 198 -15.25 -2.16 24.90
C ALA A 198 -14.87 -2.39 26.38
N ASP A 199 -13.87 -3.22 26.65
CA ASP A 199 -13.41 -3.49 28.01
C ASP A 199 -12.68 -2.29 28.62
N GLY A 200 -11.90 -1.55 27.85
CA GLY A 200 -11.34 -0.27 28.31
C GLY A 200 -12.42 0.71 28.79
N ARG A 201 -13.54 0.84 28.07
CA ARG A 201 -14.69 1.65 28.51
C ARG A 201 -15.41 1.05 29.72
N LEU A 202 -15.35 -0.27 29.89
CA LEU A 202 -15.93 -0.93 31.06
C LEU A 202 -15.10 -0.61 32.31
N VAL A 203 -13.79 -0.66 32.22
CA VAL A 203 -12.86 -0.26 33.29
C VAL A 203 -13.06 1.20 33.67
N GLU A 204 -13.09 2.11 32.69
CA GLU A 204 -13.33 3.53 32.90
C GLU A 204 -14.65 3.79 33.65
N ARG A 205 -15.76 3.24 33.14
CA ARG A 205 -17.07 3.40 33.76
C ARG A 205 -17.17 2.74 35.13
N GLY A 206 -16.50 1.60 35.31
CA GLY A 206 -16.41 0.92 36.60
C GLY A 206 -15.67 1.77 37.65
N ALA A 207 -14.55 2.34 37.25
CA ALA A 207 -13.79 3.26 38.11
C ALA A 207 -14.57 4.52 38.45
N GLU A 208 -15.26 5.14 37.47
CA GLU A 208 -16.14 6.29 37.68
C GLU A 208 -17.31 5.95 38.62
N ALA A 209 -17.92 4.75 38.48
CA ALA A 209 -18.98 4.30 39.34
C ALA A 209 -18.52 4.08 40.78
N ILE A 210 -17.34 3.52 41.00
CA ILE A 210 -16.73 3.40 42.32
C ILE A 210 -16.49 4.79 42.93
N GLN A 211 -15.88 5.69 42.15
CA GLN A 211 -15.63 7.06 42.59
C GLN A 211 -16.94 7.80 42.95
N ALA A 212 -17.95 7.69 42.10
CA ALA A 212 -19.28 8.26 42.38
C ALA A 212 -19.93 7.67 43.64
N SER A 213 -19.78 6.35 43.86
CA SER A 213 -20.25 5.69 45.09
C SER A 213 -19.50 6.14 46.33
N VAL A 214 -18.18 6.36 46.24
CA VAL A 214 -17.39 6.92 47.34
C VAL A 214 -17.85 8.35 47.68
N MET A 215 -18.06 9.18 46.64
CA MET A 215 -18.54 10.54 46.82
C MET A 215 -19.96 10.56 47.43
N ALA A 216 -20.84 9.63 47.04
CA ALA A 216 -22.17 9.49 47.59
C ALA A 216 -22.14 9.08 49.08
N ASP A 217 -21.24 8.15 49.45
CA ASP A 217 -21.03 7.77 50.86
C ASP A 217 -20.43 8.91 51.68
N GLU A 218 -19.48 9.66 51.10
CA GLU A 218 -18.94 10.86 51.73
C GLU A 218 -20.02 11.93 51.93
N GLU A 219 -20.87 12.16 50.95
CA GLU A 219 -21.98 13.07 51.07
C GLU A 219 -22.99 12.61 52.14
N ALA A 220 -23.27 11.29 52.21
CA ALA A 220 -24.13 10.71 53.23
C ALA A 220 -23.52 10.80 54.64
N LEU A 221 -22.23 10.53 54.75
CA LEU A 221 -21.46 10.72 55.98
C LEU A 221 -21.41 12.18 56.42
N GLN A 222 -21.21 13.10 55.45
CA GLN A 222 -21.26 14.53 55.72
C GLN A 222 -22.65 14.96 56.24
N LYS A 223 -23.72 14.48 55.62
CA LYS A 223 -25.11 14.77 56.08
C LYS A 223 -25.34 14.27 57.54
N THR A 224 -24.77 13.10 57.89
CA THR A 224 -24.89 12.56 59.25
C THR A 224 -23.95 13.27 60.23
N ALA A 225 -22.76 13.70 59.81
CA ALA A 225 -21.82 14.47 60.62
C ALA A 225 -22.29 15.93 60.83
N HIS A 226 -23.04 16.51 59.87
CA HIS A 226 -23.61 17.84 59.99
C HIS A 226 -24.65 17.99 61.11
N ALA A 227 -25.27 16.89 61.53
CA ALA A 227 -26.14 16.89 62.72
C ALA A 227 -25.38 17.08 64.04
N ALA A 228 -24.05 16.96 63.98
CA ALA A 228 -23.21 16.98 65.20
C ALA A 228 -22.27 18.19 65.37
N THR A 229 -21.94 18.96 64.30
CA THR A 229 -20.91 20.03 64.49
C THR A 229 -21.01 21.14 63.43
N ASP A 230 -21.50 22.30 63.78
CA ASP A 230 -21.88 23.46 62.93
C ASP A 230 -20.70 24.40 62.54
N SER A 231 -19.50 24.19 63.00
CA SER A 231 -18.42 25.19 62.83
C SER A 231 -17.19 24.77 61.94
N SER A 232 -17.08 23.52 61.52
CA SER A 232 -15.94 23.08 60.68
C SER A 232 -16.24 22.99 59.19
N GLN A 233 -17.47 23.24 58.77
CA GLN A 233 -18.00 22.91 57.45
C GLN A 233 -17.49 23.79 56.31
N THR A 234 -17.35 25.08 56.55
CA THR A 234 -17.05 26.06 55.48
C THR A 234 -15.65 25.89 54.90
N LEU A 235 -14.69 25.44 55.74
CA LEU A 235 -13.31 25.28 55.29
C LEU A 235 -13.10 23.99 54.44
N MET A 236 -13.76 22.88 54.83
CA MET A 236 -13.66 21.62 54.09
C MET A 236 -14.35 21.68 52.75
N LEU A 237 -15.50 22.33 52.69
CA LEU A 237 -16.24 22.51 51.43
C LEU A 237 -15.45 23.39 50.46
N ALA A 238 -14.81 24.43 50.92
CA ALA A 238 -13.99 25.32 50.10
C ALA A 238 -12.77 24.62 49.52
N VAL A 239 -12.15 23.73 50.30
CA VAL A 239 -10.97 22.93 49.84
C VAL A 239 -11.38 21.84 48.85
N ALA A 240 -12.52 21.14 49.07
CA ALA A 240 -13.00 20.09 48.17
C ALA A 240 -13.47 20.67 46.83
N ILE A 241 -14.24 21.79 46.87
CA ILE A 241 -14.68 22.48 45.66
C ILE A 241 -13.51 23.14 44.93
N GLY A 242 -12.55 23.73 45.66
CA GLY A 242 -11.34 24.29 45.09
C GLY A 242 -10.48 23.22 44.39
N GLY A 243 -10.35 22.05 45.01
CA GLY A 243 -9.64 20.91 44.43
C GLY A 243 -10.29 20.33 43.17
N LEU A 244 -11.64 20.20 43.20
CA LEU A 244 -12.42 19.78 42.01
C LEU A 244 -12.36 20.82 40.88
N ALA A 245 -12.47 22.11 41.22
CA ALA A 245 -12.37 23.18 40.23
C ALA A 245 -10.96 23.25 39.61
N LEU A 246 -9.93 23.05 40.41
CA LEU A 246 -8.53 23.00 39.93
C LEU A 246 -8.30 21.75 39.09
N GLY A 247 -8.84 20.59 39.48
CA GLY A 247 -8.76 19.35 38.72
C GLY A 247 -9.51 19.43 37.38
N ALA A 248 -10.75 19.96 37.41
CA ALA A 248 -11.51 20.18 36.19
C ALA A 248 -10.89 21.27 35.30
N LEU A 249 -10.33 22.33 35.88
CA LEU A 249 -9.59 23.36 35.15
C LEU A 249 -8.30 22.78 34.53
N ALA A 250 -7.58 21.96 35.27
CA ALA A 250 -6.38 21.31 34.78
C ALA A 250 -6.70 20.31 33.65
N ALA A 251 -7.74 19.47 33.84
CA ALA A 251 -8.20 18.55 32.81
C ALA A 251 -8.71 19.27 31.54
N TRP A 252 -9.48 20.37 31.74
CA TRP A 252 -9.92 21.20 30.62
C TRP A 252 -8.76 21.93 29.92
N LEU A 253 -7.81 22.48 30.70
CA LEU A 253 -6.62 23.16 30.16
C LEU A 253 -5.70 22.18 29.40
N ILE A 254 -5.49 20.98 29.96
CA ILE A 254 -4.67 19.95 29.31
C ILE A 254 -5.39 19.43 28.06
N GLY A 255 -6.66 19.05 28.21
CA GLY A 255 -7.45 18.52 27.08
C GLY A 255 -7.63 19.52 25.94
N SER A 256 -7.84 20.80 26.25
CA SER A 256 -8.01 21.85 25.24
C SER A 256 -6.70 22.15 24.51
N LYS A 257 -5.56 22.18 25.23
CA LYS A 257 -4.25 22.42 24.60
C LYS A 257 -3.78 21.27 23.73
N ILE A 258 -3.98 20.02 24.20
CA ILE A 258 -3.64 18.82 23.41
C ILE A 258 -4.56 18.69 22.22
N SER A 259 -5.90 18.76 22.44
CA SER A 259 -6.88 18.62 21.37
C SER A 259 -6.74 19.68 20.27
N GLN A 260 -6.48 20.95 20.65
CA GLN A 260 -6.23 22.01 19.67
C GLN A 260 -4.92 21.79 18.91
N GLY A 261 -3.87 21.34 19.61
CA GLY A 261 -2.60 21.02 18.99
C GLY A 261 -2.74 19.90 17.94
N VAL A 262 -3.36 18.79 18.36
CA VAL A 262 -3.61 17.64 17.48
C VAL A 262 -4.52 18.00 16.31
N ARG A 263 -5.64 18.69 16.54
CA ARG A 263 -6.55 19.12 15.46
C ARG A 263 -5.83 19.99 14.44
N ARG A 264 -5.05 20.96 14.88
CA ARG A 264 -4.31 21.86 13.98
C ARG A 264 -3.30 21.11 13.13
N ILE A 265 -2.63 20.11 13.72
CA ILE A 265 -1.71 19.24 12.96
C ILE A 265 -2.47 18.34 12.00
N THR A 266 -3.61 17.77 12.45
CA THR A 266 -4.48 16.95 11.60
C THR A 266 -5.02 17.76 10.41
N ASP A 267 -5.50 18.99 10.67
CA ASP A 267 -5.96 19.89 9.62
C ASP A 267 -4.84 20.26 8.63
N ALA A 268 -3.63 20.52 9.16
CA ALA A 268 -2.48 20.77 8.32
C ALA A 268 -2.09 19.55 7.48
N MET A 269 -2.18 18.35 8.07
CA MET A 269 -1.91 17.09 7.38
C MET A 269 -2.95 16.80 6.29
N THR A 270 -4.24 17.06 6.59
CA THR A 270 -5.33 16.90 5.61
C THR A 270 -5.14 17.86 4.44
N ARG A 271 -4.87 19.13 4.71
CA ARG A 271 -4.58 20.12 3.66
C ARG A 271 -3.36 19.75 2.82
N LEU A 272 -2.34 19.20 3.46
CA LEU A 272 -1.15 18.71 2.76
C LEU A 272 -1.48 17.53 1.86
N ALA A 273 -2.31 16.60 2.34
CA ALA A 273 -2.79 15.44 1.58
C ALA A 273 -3.70 15.87 0.41
N GLU A 274 -4.47 16.95 0.57
CA GLU A 274 -5.27 17.57 -0.50
C GLU A 274 -4.46 18.39 -1.50
N GLY A 275 -3.12 18.46 -1.31
CA GLY A 275 -2.22 19.12 -2.23
C GLY A 275 -1.95 20.60 -1.95
N ALA A 276 -2.36 21.14 -0.82
CA ALA A 276 -2.10 22.54 -0.44
C ALA A 276 -0.64 22.72 0.00
N ARG A 277 0.22 23.07 -0.93
CA ARG A 277 1.71 23.15 -0.79
C ARG A 277 2.18 24.18 0.22
N ASP A 278 1.45 25.29 0.36
CA ASP A 278 1.81 26.42 1.25
C ASP A 278 1.22 26.28 2.66
N THR A 279 0.72 25.07 3.01
CA THR A 279 0.18 24.85 4.34
C THR A 279 1.24 25.12 5.40
N GLU A 280 1.00 26.12 6.22
CA GLU A 280 1.82 26.42 7.38
C GLU A 280 1.63 25.30 8.42
N ILE A 281 2.73 24.80 8.97
CA ILE A 281 2.68 23.72 9.95
C ILE A 281 2.63 24.35 11.34
N PRO A 282 1.48 24.27 12.03
CA PRO A 282 1.35 24.86 13.34
C PRO A 282 2.11 24.04 14.38
N GLY A 283 2.73 24.72 15.33
CA GLY A 283 3.40 24.04 16.45
C GLY A 283 4.90 23.80 16.28
N ARG A 284 5.52 24.23 15.20
CA ARG A 284 6.97 24.21 15.05
C ARG A 284 7.66 25.03 16.14
N GLY A 285 8.71 24.46 16.73
CA GLY A 285 9.46 25.07 17.83
C GLY A 285 8.86 24.83 19.22
N ARG A 286 7.78 24.06 19.37
CA ARG A 286 7.33 23.55 20.66
C ARG A 286 8.28 22.44 21.13
N GLN A 287 8.44 22.32 22.46
CA GLN A 287 9.28 21.30 23.09
C GLN A 287 8.45 20.15 23.72
N ASP A 288 7.29 19.84 23.09
CA ASP A 288 6.39 18.76 23.49
C ASP A 288 6.09 17.86 22.30
N GLU A 289 5.30 16.80 22.52
CA GLU A 289 4.96 15.80 21.52
C GLU A 289 4.24 16.43 20.30
N ILE A 290 3.51 17.51 20.52
CA ILE A 290 2.91 18.28 19.40
C ILE A 290 3.99 18.97 18.57
N GLY A 291 5.08 19.39 19.19
CA GLY A 291 6.25 19.92 18.49
C GLY A 291 6.96 18.85 17.66
N GLU A 292 7.14 17.65 18.21
CA GLU A 292 7.71 16.51 17.47
C GLU A 292 6.82 16.12 16.29
N MET A 293 5.49 16.09 16.48
CA MET A 293 4.55 15.85 15.38
C MET A 293 4.62 16.93 14.30
N ALA A 294 4.78 18.20 14.70
CA ALA A 294 4.92 19.30 13.77
C ALA A 294 6.23 19.20 12.97
N GLU A 295 7.31 18.79 13.60
CA GLU A 295 8.60 18.55 12.93
C GLU A 295 8.53 17.37 11.97
N ALA A 296 7.94 16.24 12.41
CA ALA A 296 7.70 15.08 11.57
C ALA A 296 6.82 15.43 10.34
N LEU A 297 5.79 16.25 10.55
CA LEU A 297 4.93 16.74 9.45
C LEU A 297 5.70 17.68 8.51
N ALA A 298 6.66 18.47 9.03
CA ALA A 298 7.53 19.29 8.20
C ALA A 298 8.45 18.45 7.31
N VAL A 299 9.01 17.38 7.87
CA VAL A 299 9.79 16.39 7.10
C VAL A 299 8.90 15.75 6.04
N PHE A 300 7.69 15.32 6.42
CA PHE A 300 6.73 14.73 5.49
C PHE A 300 6.36 15.69 4.35
N LYS A 301 6.10 16.97 4.68
CA LYS A 301 5.84 18.03 3.68
C LYS A 301 7.00 18.13 2.68
N THR A 302 8.23 18.16 3.19
CA THR A 302 9.43 18.25 2.35
C THR A 302 9.59 17.02 1.47
N THR A 303 9.39 15.84 2.05
CA THR A 303 9.48 14.57 1.30
C THR A 303 8.37 14.44 0.25
N ALA A 304 7.13 14.86 0.59
CA ALA A 304 6.02 14.86 -0.35
C ALA A 304 6.26 15.86 -1.51
N GLN A 305 6.86 17.02 -1.23
CA GLN A 305 7.26 17.97 -2.24
C GLN A 305 8.34 17.40 -3.16
N GLN A 306 9.36 16.74 -2.58
CA GLN A 306 10.43 16.11 -3.35
C GLN A 306 9.91 14.94 -4.20
N GLN A 307 8.98 14.15 -3.67
CA GLN A 307 8.37 13.06 -4.43
C GLN A 307 7.55 13.56 -5.61
N LEU A 308 6.84 14.68 -5.41
CA LEU A 308 6.05 15.27 -6.48
C LEU A 308 6.96 15.89 -7.57
N GLU A 309 8.02 16.56 -7.14
CA GLU A 309 9.03 17.11 -8.05
C GLU A 309 9.74 16.00 -8.85
N LEU A 310 9.99 14.87 -8.18
CA LEU A 310 10.53 13.68 -8.82
C LEU A 310 9.51 13.04 -9.80
N ALA A 311 8.23 13.02 -9.42
CA ALA A 311 7.16 12.52 -10.28
C ALA A 311 6.96 13.43 -11.51
N GLU A 312 6.98 14.76 -11.32
CA GLU A 312 6.94 15.73 -12.42
C GLU A 312 8.17 15.57 -13.34
N GLN A 313 9.35 15.34 -12.78
CA GLN A 313 10.56 15.06 -13.55
C GLN A 313 10.44 13.73 -14.31
N GLN A 314 9.91 12.68 -13.66
CA GLN A 314 9.69 11.39 -14.33
C GLN A 314 8.64 11.49 -15.43
N GLN A 315 7.58 12.29 -15.21
CA GLN A 315 6.56 12.52 -16.23
C GLN A 315 7.13 13.31 -17.41
N ALA A 316 7.90 14.35 -17.13
CA ALA A 316 8.59 15.12 -18.17
C ALA A 316 9.64 14.26 -18.93
N GLU A 317 10.30 13.34 -18.21
CA GLU A 317 11.21 12.38 -18.85
C GLU A 317 10.46 11.33 -19.69
N ALA A 318 9.32 10.87 -19.20
CA ALA A 318 8.45 9.96 -19.96
C ALA A 318 7.90 10.63 -21.22
N GLU A 319 7.47 11.89 -21.12
CA GLU A 319 7.02 12.67 -22.28
C GLU A 319 8.14 12.89 -23.30
N ARG A 320 9.37 13.18 -22.83
CA ARG A 320 10.55 13.25 -23.71
C ARG A 320 10.85 11.92 -24.37
N LYS A 321 10.83 10.83 -23.61
CA LYS A 321 11.02 9.47 -24.19
C LYS A 321 9.93 9.11 -25.20
N ALA A 322 8.68 9.52 -24.93
CA ALA A 322 7.58 9.33 -25.89
C ALA A 322 7.78 10.16 -27.17
N GLN A 323 8.24 11.41 -27.03
CA GLN A 323 8.56 12.27 -28.17
C GLN A 323 9.76 11.74 -28.96
N ASP A 324 10.79 11.24 -28.25
CA ASP A 324 11.95 10.64 -28.91
C ASP A 324 11.59 9.32 -29.59
N ALA A 325 10.73 8.52 -28.98
CA ALA A 325 10.19 7.30 -29.63
C ALA A 325 9.38 7.61 -30.88
N GLU A 326 8.56 8.68 -30.86
CA GLU A 326 7.83 9.13 -32.06
C GLU A 326 8.77 9.68 -33.14
N ARG A 327 9.82 10.40 -32.72
CA ARG A 327 10.90 10.85 -33.64
C ARG A 327 11.63 9.66 -34.28
N VAL A 328 11.98 8.66 -33.46
CA VAL A 328 12.62 7.45 -33.99
C VAL A 328 11.70 6.69 -34.93
N LYS A 329 10.40 6.60 -34.59
CA LYS A 329 9.40 5.99 -35.48
C LYS A 329 9.29 6.73 -36.82
N GLN A 330 9.18 8.05 -36.77
CA GLN A 330 9.13 8.88 -37.98
C GLN A 330 10.44 8.78 -38.80
N ALA A 331 11.59 8.74 -38.11
CA ALA A 331 12.88 8.52 -38.76
C ALA A 331 12.95 7.13 -39.42
N THR A 332 12.45 6.11 -38.72
CA THR A 332 12.41 4.74 -39.24
C THR A 332 11.44 4.62 -40.45
N GLU A 333 10.32 5.30 -40.39
CA GLU A 333 9.36 5.33 -41.53
C GLU A 333 9.98 6.05 -42.72
N ARG A 334 10.65 7.18 -42.50
CA ARG A 334 11.40 7.88 -43.59
C ARG A 334 12.52 7.00 -44.14
N PHE A 335 13.28 6.39 -43.27
CA PHE A 335 14.34 5.47 -43.68
C PHE A 335 13.79 4.29 -44.48
N ARG A 336 12.65 3.70 -44.05
CA ARG A 336 11.99 2.63 -44.82
C ARG A 336 11.51 3.09 -46.19
N ALA A 337 10.94 4.30 -46.26
CA ALA A 337 10.49 4.87 -47.53
C ALA A 337 11.70 5.10 -48.46
N GLU A 338 12.75 5.66 -47.94
CA GLU A 338 14.00 5.96 -48.66
C GLU A 338 14.73 4.70 -49.14
N VAL A 339 14.78 3.67 -48.26
CA VAL A 339 15.33 2.36 -48.62
C VAL A 339 14.41 1.65 -49.67
N GLY A 340 13.07 1.78 -49.50
CA GLY A 340 12.12 1.26 -50.46
C GLY A 340 12.32 1.85 -51.84
N GLU A 341 12.43 3.18 -51.94
CA GLU A 341 12.69 3.89 -53.20
C GLU A 341 14.03 3.50 -53.83
N GLN A 342 15.09 3.31 -53.00
CA GLN A 342 16.37 2.82 -53.45
C GLN A 342 16.29 1.38 -53.95
N LEU A 343 15.55 0.52 -53.28
CA LEU A 343 15.36 -0.86 -53.69
C LEU A 343 14.56 -0.96 -54.98
N ASP A 344 13.52 -0.09 -55.13
CA ASP A 344 12.76 0.00 -56.38
C ASP A 344 13.64 0.49 -57.53
N THR A 345 14.52 1.47 -57.27
CA THR A 345 15.50 1.97 -58.22
C THR A 345 16.50 0.87 -58.59
N LEU A 346 16.96 0.11 -57.61
CA LEU A 346 17.86 -1.01 -57.82
C LEU A 346 17.20 -2.16 -58.60
N GLY A 347 15.91 -2.39 -58.29
CA GLY A 347 15.08 -3.35 -59.03
C GLY A 347 14.88 -2.96 -60.51
N ALA A 348 14.64 -1.69 -60.76
CA ALA A 348 14.54 -1.13 -62.09
C ALA A 348 15.88 -1.26 -62.86
N ALA A 349 16.98 -0.88 -62.18
CA ALA A 349 18.35 -1.02 -62.78
C ALA A 349 18.71 -2.46 -63.03
N SER A 350 18.30 -3.39 -62.15
CA SER A 350 18.51 -4.84 -62.33
C SER A 350 17.72 -5.37 -63.52
N THR A 351 16.49 -4.90 -63.69
CA THR A 351 15.65 -5.29 -64.86
C THR A 351 16.23 -4.74 -66.15
N GLU A 352 16.76 -3.50 -66.08
CA GLU A 352 17.41 -2.89 -67.26
C GLU A 352 18.74 -3.59 -67.62
N LEU A 353 19.51 -4.03 -66.60
CA LEU A 353 20.66 -4.84 -66.78
C LEU A 353 20.35 -6.21 -67.37
N GLU A 354 19.23 -6.84 -66.94
CA GLU A 354 18.77 -8.11 -67.46
C GLU A 354 18.33 -7.97 -68.92
N SER A 355 17.64 -6.88 -69.23
CA SER A 355 17.28 -6.53 -70.60
C SER A 355 18.50 -6.30 -71.48
N THR A 356 19.47 -5.51 -70.95
CA THR A 356 20.71 -5.22 -71.68
C THR A 356 21.57 -6.48 -71.85
N ALA A 357 21.61 -7.36 -70.84
CA ALA A 357 22.27 -8.64 -70.98
C ALA A 357 21.61 -9.56 -72.02
N GLY A 358 20.25 -9.49 -72.07
CA GLY A 358 19.49 -10.19 -73.10
C GLY A 358 19.79 -9.68 -74.51
N GLU A 359 19.84 -8.35 -74.68
CA GLU A 359 20.22 -7.72 -75.94
C GLU A 359 21.67 -8.04 -76.35
N LEU A 360 22.60 -8.02 -75.38
CA LEU A 360 23.97 -8.40 -75.62
C LEU A 360 24.09 -9.87 -76.03
N SER A 361 23.33 -10.75 -75.39
CA SER A 361 23.30 -12.17 -75.72
C SER A 361 22.71 -12.39 -77.12
N ALA A 362 21.69 -11.63 -77.50
CA ALA A 362 21.11 -11.67 -78.85
C ALA A 362 22.11 -11.16 -79.90
N ALA A 363 22.81 -10.04 -79.57
CA ALA A 363 23.82 -9.48 -80.46
C ALA A 363 25.05 -10.43 -80.63
N ALA A 364 25.43 -11.08 -79.48
CA ALA A 364 26.52 -12.09 -79.57
C ALA A 364 26.14 -13.28 -80.44
N LYS A 365 24.91 -13.73 -80.36
CA LYS A 365 24.33 -14.79 -81.13
C LYS A 365 24.30 -14.44 -82.64
N GLN A 366 23.89 -13.19 -82.93
CA GLN A 366 23.83 -12.63 -84.26
C GLN A 366 25.24 -12.50 -84.81
N THR A 367 26.20 -12.02 -84.01
CA THR A 367 27.65 -11.94 -84.45
C THR A 367 28.20 -13.29 -84.70
N SER A 368 27.87 -14.29 -83.87
CA SER A 368 28.33 -15.68 -84.11
C SER A 368 27.80 -16.26 -85.42
N GLN A 369 26.51 -16.00 -85.69
CA GLN A 369 25.86 -16.39 -86.95
C GLN A 369 26.52 -15.68 -88.17
N GLN A 370 26.84 -14.40 -88.03
CA GLN A 370 27.53 -13.62 -89.03
C GLN A 370 28.93 -14.09 -89.26
N THR A 371 29.62 -14.49 -88.21
CA THR A 371 30.98 -15.07 -88.32
C THR A 371 30.96 -16.43 -89.04
N GLU A 372 29.93 -17.25 -88.75
CA GLU A 372 29.74 -18.53 -89.41
C GLU A 372 29.45 -18.35 -90.92
N THR A 373 28.63 -17.30 -91.19
CA THR A 373 28.33 -16.96 -92.60
C THR A 373 29.55 -16.44 -93.34
N VAL A 374 30.39 -15.65 -92.69
CA VAL A 374 31.64 -15.15 -93.26
C VAL A 374 32.68 -16.29 -93.44
N ALA A 375 32.74 -17.21 -92.44
CA ALA A 375 33.61 -18.40 -92.58
C ALA A 375 33.19 -19.27 -93.74
N SER A 376 31.90 -19.48 -93.93
CA SER A 376 31.39 -20.27 -95.06
C SER A 376 31.54 -19.57 -96.43
N ALA A 377 31.63 -18.21 -96.44
CA ALA A 377 31.93 -17.43 -97.64
C ALA A 377 33.44 -17.33 -98.00
N SER A 378 34.31 -17.70 -97.06
CA SER A 378 35.74 -17.67 -97.28
C SER A 378 36.29 -18.99 -97.79
N ASP A 379 35.50 -20.08 -97.79
CA ASP A 379 35.82 -21.38 -98.30
C ASP A 379 35.28 -21.65 -99.73
N GLN A 380 34.77 -20.57 -100.41
CA GLN A 380 34.52 -20.57 -101.86
C GLN A 380 35.45 -19.63 -102.60
#